data_1722e55de882ae579caaa670e7ac66a7
#
_entry.id   1722e55de882ae579caaa670e7ac66a7
#
_cell.length_a   1.000
_cell.length_b   1.000
_cell.length_c   1.000
_cell.angle_alpha   90.00
_cell.angle_beta   90.00
_cell.angle_gamma   90.00
#
_symmetry.space_group_name_H-M   'P 1'
#
loop_
_entity.id
_entity.type
_entity.pdbx_description
1 polymer ?
#
loop_
_entity_poly.entity_id
_entity_poly.type
_entity_poly.pdbx_seq_one_letter_code
_entity_poly.pdbx_strand_id
1 'polypeptide(L)'
;MDSLISKLEAATEGSRELDAEIAAFVHGTATKSITDVRGDEIYRGYKAPDTGHWKRCPHYTTSLDAALTLVLEGSGWDVGFIAANEAPIAHVWRDSTDAEQAVIETDVGKPLPRGGIVFRGKAATPALALVIASLKARKAGGET
;
A
#
# COMPACT_ATOMS: atom_id res chain seq x y z
N MET A 1 -9.57 -3.34 6.11
CA MET A 1 -8.88 -2.47 5.16
C MET A 1 -8.82 -1.02 5.65
N ASP A 2 -9.96 -0.43 5.98
CA ASP A 2 -9.97 0.97 6.44
C ASP A 2 -9.14 1.19 7.71
N SER A 3 -9.13 0.19 8.61
CA SER A 3 -8.30 0.28 9.81
C SER A 3 -6.80 0.24 9.50
N LEU A 4 -6.40 -0.53 8.50
CA LEU A 4 -4.99 -0.56 8.06
C LEU A 4 -4.59 0.79 7.46
N ILE A 5 -5.42 1.34 6.58
CA ILE A 5 -5.16 2.66 5.99
C ILE A 5 -5.06 3.73 7.08
N SER A 6 -5.96 3.70 8.05
CA SER A 6 -5.93 4.65 9.18
C SER A 6 -4.65 4.53 10.00
N LYS A 7 -4.18 3.30 10.25
CA LYS A 7 -2.90 3.07 10.96
C LYS A 7 -1.73 3.65 10.17
N LEU A 8 -1.73 3.46 8.85
CA LEU A 8 -0.67 3.99 8.00
C LEU A 8 -0.67 5.50 7.95
N GLU A 9 -1.85 6.11 7.90
CA GLU A 9 -1.97 7.57 7.92
C GLU A 9 -1.51 8.18 9.24
N ALA A 10 -1.71 7.47 10.34
CA ALA A 10 -1.30 7.92 11.67
C ALA A 10 0.16 7.59 12.00
N ALA A 11 0.80 6.70 11.27
CA ALA A 11 2.17 6.28 11.56
C ALA A 11 3.15 7.41 11.29
N THR A 12 4.12 7.57 12.19
CA THR A 12 5.21 8.54 12.04
C THR A 12 6.41 7.94 11.33
N GLU A 13 6.48 6.63 11.27
CA GLU A 13 7.54 5.87 10.59
C GLU A 13 7.02 4.51 10.20
N GLY A 14 7.73 3.81 9.31
CA GLY A 14 7.40 2.46 8.95
C GLY A 14 7.74 1.46 10.06
N SER A 15 7.15 0.29 10.01
CA SER A 15 7.42 -0.78 10.96
C SER A 15 7.22 -2.16 10.33
N ARG A 16 7.84 -3.18 10.93
CA ARG A 16 7.67 -4.55 10.47
C ARG A 16 6.25 -5.07 10.72
N GLU A 17 5.59 -4.60 11.78
CA GLU A 17 4.18 -4.93 12.03
C GLU A 17 3.28 -4.44 10.90
N LEU A 18 3.49 -3.21 10.46
CA LEU A 18 2.73 -2.66 9.34
C LEU A 18 3.05 -3.39 8.02
N ASP A 19 4.33 -3.72 7.80
CA ASP A 19 4.72 -4.51 6.63
C ASP A 19 3.99 -5.85 6.59
N ALA A 20 3.86 -6.51 7.74
CA ALA A 20 3.16 -7.78 7.85
C ALA A 20 1.66 -7.63 7.59
N GLU A 21 1.01 -6.58 8.10
CA GLU A 21 -0.41 -6.32 7.83
C GLU A 21 -0.65 -6.06 6.35
N ILE A 22 0.26 -5.34 5.70
CA ILE A 22 0.18 -5.08 4.26
C ILE A 22 0.32 -6.40 3.48
N ALA A 23 1.30 -7.22 3.83
CA ALA A 23 1.52 -8.52 3.17
C ALA A 23 0.29 -9.43 3.33
N ALA A 24 -0.28 -9.48 4.52
CA ALA A 24 -1.50 -10.26 4.77
C ALA A 24 -2.66 -9.79 3.89
N PHE A 25 -2.84 -8.48 3.77
CA PHE A 25 -3.88 -7.92 2.91
C PHE A 25 -3.65 -8.23 1.44
N VAL A 26 -2.42 -7.97 0.95
CA VAL A 26 -2.11 -8.10 -0.48
C VAL A 26 -2.14 -9.56 -0.93
N HIS A 27 -1.62 -10.47 -0.10
CA HIS A 27 -1.53 -11.89 -0.46
C HIS A 27 -2.69 -12.73 0.08
N GLY A 28 -3.47 -12.18 1.01
CA GLY A 28 -4.61 -12.89 1.60
C GLY A 28 -4.20 -14.08 2.46
N THR A 29 -3.00 -14.07 3.02
CA THR A 29 -2.43 -15.22 3.76
C THR A 29 -1.99 -14.83 5.16
N ALA A 30 -1.65 -15.86 5.96
CA ALA A 30 -1.15 -15.65 7.31
C ALA A 30 0.27 -15.06 7.31
N THR A 31 0.60 -14.37 8.38
CA THR A 31 1.95 -13.86 8.63
C THR A 31 2.42 -14.36 10.00
N LYS A 32 3.73 -14.47 10.18
CA LYS A 32 4.32 -14.80 11.47
C LYS A 32 5.75 -14.32 11.58
N SER A 33 6.23 -14.24 12.81
CA SER A 33 7.64 -14.01 13.09
C SER A 33 8.39 -15.32 12.94
N ILE A 34 9.42 -15.34 12.12
CA ILE A 34 10.31 -16.49 11.96
C ILE A 34 11.49 -16.29 12.92
N THR A 35 11.62 -17.19 13.89
CA THR A 35 12.58 -17.04 14.97
C THR A 35 13.69 -18.10 14.91
N ASP A 36 14.81 -17.77 15.55
CA ASP A 36 15.90 -18.71 15.75
C ASP A 36 15.63 -19.60 16.98
N VAL A 37 16.61 -20.45 17.33
CA VAL A 37 16.48 -21.36 18.46
C VAL A 37 16.39 -20.66 19.82
N ARG A 38 16.77 -19.38 19.88
CA ARG A 38 16.70 -18.57 21.10
C ARG A 38 15.37 -17.80 21.22
N GLY A 39 14.51 -17.85 20.18
CA GLY A 39 13.28 -17.10 20.13
C GLY A 39 13.41 -15.69 19.57
N ASP A 40 14.61 -15.31 19.11
CA ASP A 40 14.83 -14.01 18.49
C ASP A 40 14.33 -14.01 17.04
N GLU A 41 13.64 -12.94 16.64
CA GLU A 41 13.10 -12.85 15.30
C GLU A 41 14.23 -12.70 14.27
N ILE A 42 14.27 -13.64 13.30
CA ILE A 42 15.19 -13.58 12.16
C ILE A 42 14.56 -12.69 11.07
N TYR A 43 13.26 -12.90 10.78
CA TYR A 43 12.51 -12.09 9.85
C TYR A 43 11.01 -12.27 10.07
N ARG A 44 10.22 -11.28 9.60
CA ARG A 44 8.78 -11.37 9.54
C ARG A 44 8.40 -11.99 8.20
N GLY A 45 7.59 -13.03 8.22
CA GLY A 45 7.25 -13.78 7.02
C GLY A 45 5.76 -13.82 6.71
N TYR A 46 5.44 -14.00 5.43
CA TYR A 46 4.08 -14.30 4.99
C TYR A 46 4.09 -15.60 4.20
N LYS A 47 2.95 -16.30 4.20
CA LYS A 47 2.82 -17.56 3.48
C LYS A 47 2.47 -17.27 2.02
N ALA A 48 3.31 -17.69 1.08
CA ALA A 48 3.05 -17.50 -0.34
C ALA A 48 1.84 -18.34 -0.77
N PRO A 49 0.82 -17.72 -1.41
CA PRO A 49 -0.42 -18.45 -1.73
C PRO A 49 -0.24 -19.53 -2.79
N ASP A 50 0.75 -19.40 -3.67
CA ASP A 50 1.01 -20.34 -4.76
C ASP A 50 1.77 -21.59 -4.30
N THR A 51 2.76 -21.45 -3.42
CA THR A 51 3.63 -22.54 -2.99
C THR A 51 3.42 -22.99 -1.55
N GLY A 52 2.80 -22.15 -0.73
CA GLY A 52 2.67 -22.39 0.71
C GLY A 52 3.96 -22.18 1.49
N HIS A 53 5.02 -21.74 0.84
CA HIS A 53 6.28 -21.47 1.51
C HIS A 53 6.25 -20.11 2.21
N TRP A 54 7.04 -19.98 3.27
CA TRP A 54 7.19 -18.71 3.98
C TRP A 54 8.22 -17.84 3.28
N LYS A 55 7.84 -16.61 2.99
CA LYS A 55 8.70 -15.61 2.36
C LYS A 55 8.80 -14.40 3.28
N ARG A 56 9.91 -13.66 3.20
CA ARG A 56 10.07 -12.43 3.96
C ARG A 56 9.04 -11.40 3.52
N CYS A 57 8.42 -10.72 4.48
CA CYS A 57 7.60 -9.55 4.17
C CYS A 57 8.51 -8.47 3.61
N PRO A 58 8.21 -7.91 2.44
CA PRO A 58 8.95 -6.77 1.94
C PRO A 58 8.87 -5.60 2.91
N HIS A 59 9.84 -4.70 2.86
CA HIS A 59 9.87 -3.51 3.70
C HIS A 59 9.01 -2.39 3.11
N TYR A 60 7.72 -2.65 2.92
CA TYR A 60 6.80 -1.74 2.26
C TYR A 60 6.78 -0.35 2.88
N THR A 61 6.85 -0.27 4.21
CA THR A 61 6.66 0.98 4.93
C THR A 61 7.95 1.79 5.11
N THR A 62 9.10 1.19 4.81
CA THR A 62 10.40 1.88 4.95
C THR A 62 11.18 1.97 3.65
N SER A 63 10.79 1.24 2.61
CA SER A 63 11.49 1.22 1.32
C SER A 63 10.52 1.62 0.21
N LEU A 64 10.87 2.68 -0.52
CA LEU A 64 10.07 3.12 -1.65
C LEU A 64 10.06 2.05 -2.75
N ASP A 65 11.18 1.37 -2.99
CA ASP A 65 11.27 0.29 -3.97
C ASP A 65 10.30 -0.85 -3.62
N ALA A 66 10.23 -1.23 -2.34
CA ALA A 66 9.28 -2.25 -1.90
C ALA A 66 7.83 -1.76 -2.03
N ALA A 67 7.57 -0.50 -1.67
CA ALA A 67 6.23 0.09 -1.81
C ALA A 67 5.78 0.11 -3.27
N LEU A 68 6.69 0.33 -4.21
CA LEU A 68 6.39 0.32 -5.64
C LEU A 68 5.83 -1.02 -6.13
N THR A 69 6.18 -2.12 -5.48
CA THR A 69 5.66 -3.44 -5.86
C THR A 69 4.15 -3.55 -5.61
N LEU A 70 3.57 -2.65 -4.83
CA LEU A 70 2.14 -2.61 -4.55
C LEU A 70 1.34 -1.91 -5.66
N VAL A 71 1.99 -1.10 -6.49
CA VAL A 71 1.35 -0.42 -7.60
C VAL A 71 0.97 -1.47 -8.65
N LEU A 72 -0.31 -1.55 -8.99
CA LEU A 72 -0.79 -2.54 -9.95
C LEU A 72 -0.23 -2.26 -11.34
N GLU A 73 0.02 -3.32 -12.09
CA GLU A 73 0.49 -3.20 -13.47
C GLU A 73 -0.51 -2.39 -14.29
N GLY A 74 0.02 -1.50 -15.12
CA GLY A 74 -0.80 -0.61 -15.93
C GLY A 74 -1.19 0.69 -15.23
N SER A 75 -0.88 0.85 -13.94
CA SER A 75 -1.14 2.07 -13.20
C SER A 75 0.06 3.01 -13.28
N GLY A 76 -0.20 4.32 -13.29
CA GLY A 76 0.83 5.32 -13.10
C GLY A 76 0.96 5.69 -11.62
N TRP A 77 2.04 6.32 -11.26
CA TRP A 77 2.28 6.74 -9.88
C TRP A 77 3.21 7.94 -9.82
N ASP A 78 3.10 8.70 -8.75
CA ASP A 78 4.09 9.71 -8.36
C ASP A 78 4.17 9.81 -6.84
N VAL A 79 5.27 10.38 -6.36
CA VAL A 79 5.48 10.67 -4.95
C VAL A 79 6.23 12.00 -4.87
N GLY A 80 5.81 12.88 -3.97
CA GLY A 80 6.50 14.14 -3.81
C GLY A 80 5.99 14.94 -2.64
N PHE A 81 6.42 16.18 -2.60
CA PHE A 81 6.02 17.16 -1.60
C PHE A 81 5.37 18.35 -2.31
N ILE A 82 4.24 18.81 -1.80
CA ILE A 82 3.62 20.04 -2.33
C ILE A 82 4.43 21.23 -1.84
N ALA A 83 4.87 21.18 -0.58
CA ALA A 83 5.73 22.20 0.01
C ALA A 83 6.77 21.52 0.90
N ALA A 84 7.93 22.18 1.07
CA ALA A 84 9.06 21.59 1.77
C ALA A 84 8.77 21.20 3.22
N ASN A 85 7.81 21.85 3.87
CA ASN A 85 7.45 21.61 5.26
C ASN A 85 6.16 20.80 5.41
N GLU A 86 5.62 20.25 4.32
CA GLU A 86 4.42 19.43 4.36
C GLU A 86 4.78 17.95 4.27
N ALA A 87 3.84 17.12 4.70
CA ALA A 87 3.97 15.68 4.58
C ALA A 87 3.98 15.26 3.10
N PRO A 88 4.73 14.22 2.74
CA PRO A 88 4.75 13.73 1.37
C PRO A 88 3.39 13.21 0.93
N ILE A 89 3.12 13.36 -0.35
CA ILE A 89 1.88 12.92 -0.99
C ILE A 89 2.24 12.00 -2.14
N ALA A 90 1.51 10.90 -2.27
CA ALA A 90 1.64 9.98 -3.39
C ALA A 90 0.32 9.91 -4.15
N HIS A 91 0.42 9.67 -5.44
CA HIS A 91 -0.72 9.41 -6.30
C HIS A 91 -0.51 8.11 -7.05
N VAL A 92 -1.59 7.35 -7.20
CA VAL A 92 -1.66 6.18 -8.07
C VAL A 92 -2.89 6.38 -8.94
N TRP A 93 -2.74 6.22 -10.26
CA TRP A 93 -3.87 6.41 -11.17
C TRP A 93 -3.96 5.24 -12.15
N ARG A 94 -5.17 4.98 -12.59
CA ARG A 94 -5.49 3.94 -13.56
C ARG A 94 -6.77 4.30 -14.31
N ASP A 95 -7.06 3.54 -15.35
CA ASP A 95 -8.34 3.68 -16.02
C ASP A 95 -9.46 3.24 -15.06
N SER A 96 -10.56 3.98 -15.08
CA SER A 96 -11.72 3.64 -14.26
C SER A 96 -12.68 2.76 -15.04
N THR A 97 -13.45 1.95 -14.32
CA THR A 97 -14.58 1.21 -14.87
C THR A 97 -15.79 2.13 -14.97
N ASP A 98 -16.82 1.71 -15.69
CA ASP A 98 -18.08 2.47 -15.78
C ASP A 98 -18.71 2.68 -14.41
N ALA A 99 -18.65 1.68 -13.54
CA ALA A 99 -19.18 1.79 -12.19
C ALA A 99 -18.40 2.82 -11.37
N GLU A 100 -17.08 2.89 -11.56
CA GLU A 100 -16.22 3.85 -10.87
C GLU A 100 -16.48 5.27 -11.34
N GLN A 101 -16.79 5.47 -12.61
CA GLN A 101 -17.14 6.80 -13.12
C GLN A 101 -18.35 7.40 -12.39
N ALA A 102 -19.27 6.56 -11.96
CA ALA A 102 -20.46 7.00 -11.26
C ALA A 102 -20.17 7.47 -9.82
N VAL A 103 -19.02 7.08 -9.24
CA VAL A 103 -18.66 7.43 -7.84
C VAL A 103 -17.36 8.19 -7.75
N ILE A 104 -16.94 8.79 -8.84
CA ILE A 104 -15.62 9.44 -8.96
C ILE A 104 -15.45 10.63 -8.00
N GLU A 105 -16.53 11.20 -7.54
CA GLU A 105 -16.50 12.37 -6.65
C GLU A 105 -16.25 12.01 -5.19
N THR A 106 -16.00 10.74 -4.91
CA THR A 106 -15.63 10.35 -3.55
C THR A 106 -14.24 10.90 -3.24
N ASP A 107 -13.84 10.80 -1.99
CA ASP A 107 -12.52 11.26 -1.52
C ASP A 107 -11.35 10.49 -2.11
N VAL A 108 -11.59 9.49 -2.95
CA VAL A 108 -10.51 8.71 -3.56
C VAL A 108 -9.72 9.47 -4.61
N GLY A 109 -10.23 10.60 -5.13
CA GLY A 109 -9.43 11.40 -6.00
C GLY A 109 -10.21 12.22 -7.01
N LYS A 110 -9.50 12.76 -7.99
CA LYS A 110 -10.06 13.55 -9.06
C LYS A 110 -10.23 12.71 -10.30
N PRO A 111 -11.27 12.97 -11.12
CA PRO A 111 -11.36 12.34 -12.42
C PRO A 111 -10.17 12.74 -13.31
N LEU A 112 -9.64 11.79 -14.05
CA LEU A 112 -8.63 12.05 -15.05
C LEU A 112 -9.28 12.18 -16.42
N PRO A 113 -8.65 12.91 -17.36
CA PRO A 113 -9.08 12.85 -18.75
C PRO A 113 -9.17 11.40 -19.22
N ARG A 114 -10.13 11.09 -20.08
CA ARG A 114 -10.35 9.74 -20.64
C ARG A 114 -10.89 8.72 -19.64
N GLY A 115 -11.49 9.19 -18.54
CA GLY A 115 -12.15 8.28 -17.62
C GLY A 115 -11.25 7.58 -16.61
N GLY A 116 -10.06 8.13 -16.38
CA GLY A 116 -9.18 7.60 -15.33
C GLY A 116 -9.60 8.02 -13.94
N ILE A 117 -9.01 7.39 -12.94
CA ILE A 117 -9.24 7.70 -11.53
C ILE A 117 -7.90 7.76 -10.79
N VAL A 118 -7.77 8.73 -9.89
CA VAL A 118 -6.56 8.97 -9.09
C VAL A 118 -6.84 8.63 -7.63
N PHE A 119 -5.94 7.89 -7.02
CA PHE A 119 -5.96 7.59 -5.58
C PHE A 119 -4.79 8.31 -4.93
N ARG A 120 -5.04 8.94 -3.80
CA ARG A 120 -4.04 9.75 -3.11
C ARG A 120 -3.75 9.20 -1.72
N GLY A 121 -2.46 9.17 -1.37
CA GLY A 121 -2.02 8.88 -0.02
C GLY A 121 -1.19 10.02 0.53
N LYS A 122 -1.38 10.36 1.79
CA LYS A 122 -0.58 11.35 2.51
C LYS A 122 -0.15 10.74 3.83
N ALA A 123 1.14 10.81 4.11
CA ALA A 123 1.70 10.18 5.29
C ALA A 123 3.01 10.84 5.70
N ALA A 124 3.62 10.35 6.79
CA ALA A 124 4.85 10.92 7.32
C ALA A 124 6.07 10.69 6.42
N THR A 125 6.07 9.63 5.62
CA THR A 125 7.18 9.31 4.71
C THR A 125 6.67 9.02 3.30
N PRO A 126 7.54 9.17 2.27
CA PRO A 126 7.15 8.83 0.89
C PRO A 126 6.70 7.39 0.72
N ALA A 127 7.38 6.43 1.35
CA ALA A 127 6.99 5.02 1.27
C ALA A 127 5.59 4.79 1.85
N LEU A 128 5.30 5.33 3.03
CA LEU A 128 3.97 5.25 3.63
C LEU A 128 2.90 5.88 2.75
N ALA A 129 3.18 7.05 2.17
CA ALA A 129 2.24 7.73 1.30
C ALA A 129 1.91 6.88 0.06
N LEU A 130 2.92 6.29 -0.56
CA LEU A 130 2.72 5.44 -1.74
C LEU A 130 1.96 4.16 -1.39
N VAL A 131 2.26 3.55 -0.24
CA VAL A 131 1.52 2.39 0.25
C VAL A 131 0.03 2.72 0.40
N ILE A 132 -0.29 3.84 1.02
CA ILE A 132 -1.69 4.26 1.21
C ILE A 132 -2.40 4.43 -0.13
N ALA A 133 -1.81 5.15 -1.07
CA ALA A 133 -2.39 5.36 -2.40
C ALA A 133 -2.61 4.03 -3.12
N SER A 134 -1.62 3.12 -3.05
CA SER A 134 -1.69 1.80 -3.69
C SER A 134 -2.77 0.92 -3.08
N LEU A 135 -2.91 0.92 -1.76
CA LEU A 135 -3.95 0.14 -1.08
C LEU A 135 -5.35 0.67 -1.39
N LYS A 136 -5.51 1.99 -1.49
CA LYS A 136 -6.79 2.59 -1.91
C LYS A 136 -7.16 2.13 -3.32
N ALA A 137 -6.20 2.12 -4.23
CA ALA A 137 -6.43 1.66 -5.60
C ALA A 137 -6.82 0.18 -5.64
N ARG A 138 -6.15 -0.66 -4.87
CA ARG A 138 -6.46 -2.09 -4.77
C ARG A 138 -7.84 -2.34 -4.17
N LYS A 139 -8.18 -1.61 -3.10
CA LYS A 139 -9.49 -1.71 -2.48
C LYS A 139 -10.60 -1.34 -3.45
N ALA A 140 -10.44 -0.24 -4.18
CA ALA A 140 -11.44 0.22 -5.14
C ALA A 140 -11.61 -0.74 -6.31
N GLY A 141 -10.53 -1.46 -6.71
CA GLY A 141 -10.58 -2.47 -7.76
C GLY A 141 -11.08 -3.83 -7.31
N GLY A 142 -11.42 -4.00 -6.02
CA GLY A 142 -11.82 -5.29 -5.46
C GLY A 142 -10.66 -6.25 -5.20
N GLU A 143 -9.44 -5.74 -5.21
CA GLU A 143 -8.25 -6.54 -4.92
C GLU A 143 -8.16 -6.83 -3.42
N THR A 144 -7.78 -8.03 -3.10
CA THR A 144 -7.53 -8.43 -1.70
C THR A 144 -6.24 -9.18 -1.56
#